data_6868fd979c33ee5b2222e46db95839e0
#
_entry.id   6868fd979c33ee5b2222e46db95839e0
#
_cell.length_a   1.000
_cell.length_b   1.000
_cell.length_c   1.000
_cell.angle_alpha   90.00
_cell.angle_beta   90.00
_cell.angle_gamma   90.00
#
_symmetry.space_group_name_H-M   'P 1'
#
loop_
_entity.id
_entity.type
_entity.pdbx_description
1 polymer ?
#
loop_
_entity_poly.entity_id
_entity_poly.type
_entity_poly.pdbx_seq_one_letter_code
_entity_poly.pdbx_strand_id
1 'polypeptide(L)'
;VTPRNKNDDNSSYTMADAVFTACFLNAMNRNCDIVGMANFAPILNTRGCIYSYKDGIVLRSTYHVFDLYVNYMGDLVLDDWQEGEHPKLTVTAKNGKQVTTELLDIVATQHSENGMISVSIVNKDPEHAQTLSICFDEMNLSFCQVQEHRITGTDVDSYNDINHNEVMIETLPAKE
;
A
#
# COMPACT_ATOMS: atom_id res chain seq x y z
N VAL A 1 25.63 19.35 18.19
CA VAL A 1 24.74 18.43 17.46
C VAL A 1 23.41 19.15 17.38
N THR A 2 23.01 19.58 16.19
CA THR A 2 21.68 20.16 15.97
C THR A 2 20.65 19.04 16.19
N PRO A 3 19.62 19.24 17.02
CA PRO A 3 18.56 18.24 17.17
C PRO A 3 17.98 17.93 15.78
N ARG A 4 17.99 16.67 15.38
CA ARG A 4 17.30 16.25 14.15
C ARG A 4 15.84 16.67 14.26
N ASN A 5 15.33 17.29 13.20
CA ASN A 5 13.90 17.51 13.09
C ASN A 5 13.22 16.15 13.12
N LYS A 6 12.07 16.02 13.79
CA LYS A 6 11.29 14.79 13.84
C LYS A 6 10.98 14.21 12.44
N ASN A 7 10.88 15.07 11.43
CA ASN A 7 10.68 14.66 10.04
C ASN A 7 11.92 14.03 9.38
N ASP A 8 13.10 14.17 9.98
CA ASP A 8 14.36 13.58 9.51
C ASP A 8 14.68 12.26 10.23
N ASP A 9 13.79 11.81 11.10
CA ASP A 9 13.89 10.53 11.80
C ASP A 9 13.13 9.46 11.04
N ASN A 10 13.87 8.50 10.47
CA ASN A 10 13.29 7.42 9.67
C ASN A 10 12.36 6.51 10.49
N SER A 11 12.60 6.36 11.80
CA SER A 11 11.71 5.60 12.71
C SER A 11 10.31 6.21 12.85
N SER A 12 10.09 7.39 12.30
CA SER A 12 8.77 8.03 12.22
C SER A 12 7.97 7.64 10.95
N TYR A 13 8.54 6.78 10.09
CA TYR A 13 7.92 6.34 8.82
C TYR A 13 7.83 4.82 8.79
N THR A 14 6.78 4.33 9.40
CA THR A 14 6.61 2.92 9.75
C THR A 14 5.74 2.14 8.75
N MET A 15 5.53 0.85 9.00
CA MET A 15 4.60 0.02 8.25
C MET A 15 3.16 0.58 8.31
N ALA A 16 2.77 1.20 9.43
CA ALA A 16 1.47 1.87 9.51
C ALA A 16 1.32 3.00 8.49
N ASP A 17 2.40 3.75 8.19
CA ASP A 17 2.38 4.78 7.13
C ASP A 17 2.25 4.16 5.74
N ALA A 18 2.84 2.98 5.50
CA ALA A 18 2.66 2.25 4.25
C ALA A 18 1.19 1.85 4.07
N VAL A 19 0.57 1.24 5.09
CA VAL A 19 -0.86 0.87 5.08
C VAL A 19 -1.74 2.09 4.83
N PHE A 20 -1.50 3.19 5.54
CA PHE A 20 -2.23 4.45 5.34
C PHE A 20 -2.08 4.96 3.90
N THR A 21 -0.86 4.98 3.38
CA THR A 21 -0.57 5.46 2.02
C THR A 21 -1.28 4.61 0.97
N ALA A 22 -1.25 3.28 1.11
CA ALA A 22 -1.93 2.37 0.20
C ALA A 22 -3.46 2.57 0.21
N CYS A 23 -4.07 2.68 1.40
CA CYS A 23 -5.50 3.00 1.52
C CYS A 23 -5.85 4.35 0.89
N PHE A 24 -4.96 5.34 1.01
CA PHE A 24 -5.17 6.66 0.43
C PHE A 24 -5.09 6.62 -1.11
N LEU A 25 -4.14 5.88 -1.67
CA LEU A 25 -4.04 5.67 -3.13
C LEU A 25 -5.22 4.86 -3.66
N ASN A 26 -5.67 3.84 -2.94
CA ASN A 26 -6.90 3.11 -3.28
C ASN A 26 -8.12 4.03 -3.31
N ALA A 27 -8.25 4.92 -2.32
CA ALA A 27 -9.34 5.90 -2.31
C ALA A 27 -9.26 6.86 -3.51
N MET A 28 -8.06 7.26 -3.95
CA MET A 28 -7.87 8.06 -5.16
C MET A 28 -8.29 7.30 -6.42
N ASN A 29 -7.91 6.03 -6.54
CA ASN A 29 -8.31 5.18 -7.66
C ASN A 29 -9.84 5.03 -7.72
N ARG A 30 -10.50 4.75 -6.60
CA ARG A 30 -11.98 4.67 -6.54
C ARG A 30 -12.69 5.97 -6.93
N ASN A 31 -12.00 7.10 -6.85
CA ASN A 31 -12.51 8.41 -7.24
C ASN A 31 -11.83 8.94 -8.51
N CYS A 32 -11.45 8.06 -9.44
CA CYS A 32 -10.74 8.41 -10.66
C CYS A 32 -11.54 9.33 -11.60
N ASP A 33 -12.85 9.42 -11.44
CA ASP A 33 -13.73 10.35 -12.15
C ASP A 33 -13.47 11.83 -11.80
N ILE A 34 -12.93 12.09 -10.61
CA ILE A 34 -12.62 13.46 -10.13
C ILE A 34 -11.14 13.64 -9.76
N VAL A 35 -10.39 12.56 -9.54
CA VAL A 35 -8.96 12.60 -9.19
C VAL A 35 -8.12 12.21 -10.40
N GLY A 36 -7.63 13.20 -11.14
CA GLY A 36 -6.81 12.95 -12.33
C GLY A 36 -5.32 12.70 -12.06
N MET A 37 -4.81 13.00 -10.88
CA MET A 37 -3.40 12.84 -10.53
C MET A 37 -3.16 12.84 -9.03
N ALA A 38 -2.23 12.00 -8.59
CA ALA A 38 -1.73 11.98 -7.22
C ALA A 38 -0.21 12.17 -7.21
N ASN A 39 0.30 13.13 -6.45
CA ASN A 39 1.72 13.40 -6.32
C ASN A 39 2.15 13.39 -4.86
N PHE A 40 3.32 12.83 -4.58
CA PHE A 40 3.95 12.86 -3.27
C PHE A 40 5.05 13.93 -3.22
N ALA A 41 4.97 14.84 -2.26
CA ALA A 41 5.93 15.93 -2.12
C ALA A 41 6.26 16.21 -0.63
N PRO A 42 7.55 16.40 -0.29
CA PRO A 42 8.74 16.22 -1.13
C PRO A 42 9.04 14.75 -1.39
N ILE A 43 9.80 14.43 -2.43
CA ILE A 43 10.24 13.06 -2.68
C ILE A 43 11.47 12.69 -1.84
N LEU A 44 12.37 13.68 -1.62
CA LEU A 44 13.64 13.49 -0.90
C LEU A 44 13.60 14.17 0.46
N ASN A 45 14.19 13.51 1.46
CA ASN A 45 14.44 13.99 2.81
C ASN A 45 13.18 14.51 3.53
N THR A 46 13.34 15.10 4.69
CA THR A 46 12.22 15.56 5.51
C THR A 46 11.08 14.53 5.57
N ARG A 47 9.95 14.78 4.94
CA ARG A 47 8.80 13.87 4.85
C ARG A 47 8.81 13.00 3.59
N GLY A 48 9.87 13.09 2.78
CA GLY A 48 9.98 12.33 1.53
C GLY A 48 10.06 10.82 1.76
N CYS A 49 9.66 10.07 0.74
CA CYS A 49 9.72 8.60 0.77
C CYS A 49 11.16 8.07 0.62
N ILE A 50 12.10 8.93 0.19
CA ILE A 50 13.53 8.61 0.09
C ILE A 50 14.31 9.55 1.01
N TYR A 51 15.15 8.99 1.89
CA TYR A 51 16.05 9.78 2.72
C TYR A 51 17.49 9.56 2.29
N SER A 52 18.19 10.67 1.98
CA SER A 52 19.56 10.65 1.51
C SER A 52 20.54 10.99 2.66
N TYR A 53 21.48 10.10 2.88
CA TYR A 53 22.65 10.30 3.76
C TYR A 53 23.90 10.53 2.92
N LYS A 54 24.98 10.90 3.59
CA LYS A 54 26.28 11.03 2.95
C LYS A 54 26.75 9.73 2.30
N ASP A 55 26.46 8.60 2.93
CA ASP A 55 26.99 7.29 2.60
C ASP A 55 25.93 6.32 2.02
N GLY A 56 24.74 6.82 1.65
CA GLY A 56 23.68 6.01 1.07
C GLY A 56 22.32 6.64 1.09
N ILE A 57 21.34 5.86 0.70
CA ILE A 57 19.92 6.23 0.71
C ILE A 57 19.11 5.23 1.53
N VAL A 58 18.00 5.70 2.07
CA VAL A 58 16.98 4.88 2.73
C VAL A 58 15.69 5.01 1.95
N LEU A 59 15.14 3.89 1.55
CA LEU A 59 13.78 3.80 0.99
C LEU A 59 12.83 3.54 2.16
N ARG A 60 12.03 4.55 2.51
CA ARG A 60 11.05 4.47 3.61
C ARG A 60 9.88 3.57 3.21
N SER A 61 9.10 3.12 4.17
CA SER A 61 7.94 2.25 3.95
C SER A 61 7.00 2.75 2.85
N THR A 62 6.74 4.06 2.82
CA THR A 62 5.91 4.72 1.80
C THR A 62 6.47 4.66 0.39
N TYR A 63 7.81 4.58 0.21
CA TYR A 63 8.43 4.39 -1.09
C TYR A 63 7.95 3.11 -1.76
N HIS A 64 7.96 2.01 -1.02
CA HIS A 64 7.57 0.70 -1.54
C HIS A 64 6.10 0.66 -2.00
N VAL A 65 5.23 1.43 -1.35
CA VAL A 65 3.84 1.58 -1.80
C VAL A 65 3.78 2.27 -3.16
N PHE A 66 4.45 3.43 -3.31
CA PHE A 66 4.48 4.14 -4.59
C PHE A 66 5.14 3.30 -5.69
N ASP A 67 6.18 2.54 -5.36
CA ASP A 67 6.86 1.65 -6.30
C ASP A 67 5.89 0.59 -6.86
N LEU A 68 5.10 -0.07 -6.00
CA LEU A 68 4.10 -1.03 -6.44
C LEU A 68 2.99 -0.38 -7.26
N TYR A 69 2.47 0.77 -6.83
CA TYR A 69 1.37 1.41 -7.55
C TYR A 69 1.79 1.92 -8.92
N VAL A 70 2.96 2.51 -9.03
CA VAL A 70 3.46 3.04 -10.31
C VAL A 70 3.78 1.93 -11.31
N ASN A 71 4.29 0.79 -10.82
CA ASN A 71 4.77 -0.27 -11.71
C ASN A 71 3.70 -1.32 -12.03
N TYR A 72 2.67 -1.48 -11.19
CA TYR A 72 1.74 -2.60 -11.33
C TYR A 72 0.27 -2.22 -11.43
N MET A 73 -0.16 -1.04 -10.94
CA MET A 73 -1.57 -0.64 -11.11
C MET A 73 -1.82 -0.18 -12.54
N GLY A 74 -2.97 -0.59 -13.08
CA GLY A 74 -3.39 -0.26 -14.45
C GLY A 74 -4.03 1.14 -14.56
N ASP A 75 -4.30 1.54 -15.78
CA ASP A 75 -4.86 2.85 -16.16
C ASP A 75 -6.40 2.89 -16.21
N LEU A 76 -7.05 1.73 -16.06
CA LEU A 76 -8.51 1.59 -15.95
C LEU A 76 -8.87 1.04 -14.58
N VAL A 77 -9.72 1.72 -13.84
CA VAL A 77 -10.27 1.19 -12.59
C VAL A 77 -11.47 0.30 -12.91
N LEU A 78 -11.48 -0.89 -12.33
CA LEU A 78 -12.58 -1.84 -12.50
C LEU A 78 -13.59 -1.68 -11.37
N ASP A 79 -14.84 -1.97 -11.63
CA ASP A 79 -15.84 -2.12 -10.59
C ASP A 79 -15.52 -3.36 -9.76
N ASP A 80 -15.48 -3.18 -8.44
CA ASP A 80 -15.27 -4.26 -7.49
C ASP A 80 -16.35 -4.24 -6.40
N TRP A 81 -16.66 -5.39 -5.85
CA TRP A 81 -17.52 -5.52 -4.68
C TRP A 81 -17.04 -6.68 -3.82
N GLN A 82 -17.39 -6.62 -2.56
CA GLN A 82 -17.06 -7.67 -1.59
C GLN A 82 -18.34 -8.39 -1.19
N GLU A 83 -18.31 -9.72 -1.21
CA GLU A 83 -19.40 -10.57 -0.74
C GLU A 83 -19.03 -11.25 0.58
N GLY A 84 -20.04 -11.60 1.37
CA GLY A 84 -19.88 -12.30 2.64
C GLY A 84 -19.78 -11.39 3.84
N GLU A 85 -19.05 -11.83 4.85
CA GLU A 85 -18.82 -11.02 6.06
C GLU A 85 -17.81 -9.92 5.77
N HIS A 86 -18.14 -8.71 6.21
CA HIS A 86 -17.27 -7.54 6.14
C HIS A 86 -16.69 -7.25 7.53
N PRO A 87 -15.59 -7.89 7.92
CA PRO A 87 -15.00 -7.65 9.22
C PRO A 87 -14.56 -6.19 9.32
N LYS A 88 -14.81 -5.60 10.49
CA LYS A 88 -14.57 -4.18 10.75
C LYS A 88 -13.54 -4.00 11.85
N LEU A 89 -12.67 -3.03 11.63
CA LEU A 89 -11.73 -2.56 12.62
C LEU A 89 -12.30 -1.29 13.28
N THR A 90 -12.38 -1.29 14.61
CA THR A 90 -12.75 -0.10 15.38
C THR A 90 -11.55 0.37 16.17
N VAL A 91 -11.11 1.58 15.91
CA VAL A 91 -9.99 2.21 16.60
C VAL A 91 -10.45 3.47 17.32
N THR A 92 -9.80 3.76 18.45
CA THR A 92 -10.02 5.01 19.17
C THR A 92 -8.97 6.03 18.76
N ALA A 93 -9.39 7.09 18.09
CA ALA A 93 -8.51 8.19 17.71
C ALA A 93 -7.99 8.94 18.96
N LYS A 94 -6.89 9.70 18.82
CA LYS A 94 -6.26 10.46 19.92
C LYS A 94 -7.20 11.43 20.64
N ASN A 95 -8.26 11.88 19.96
CA ASN A 95 -9.30 12.74 20.54
C ASN A 95 -10.45 11.97 21.25
N GLY A 96 -10.28 10.65 21.43
CA GLY A 96 -11.28 9.78 22.06
C GLY A 96 -12.43 9.35 21.15
N LYS A 97 -12.49 9.82 19.91
CA LYS A 97 -13.52 9.40 18.95
C LYS A 97 -13.25 7.99 18.45
N GLN A 98 -14.27 7.14 18.49
CA GLN A 98 -14.20 5.83 17.82
C GLN A 98 -14.43 6.00 16.32
N VAL A 99 -13.58 5.33 15.54
CA VAL A 99 -13.67 5.23 14.09
C VAL A 99 -13.73 3.77 13.71
N THR A 100 -14.77 3.39 12.98
CA THR A 100 -14.95 2.04 12.46
C THR A 100 -14.75 2.06 10.96
N THR A 101 -13.95 1.16 10.44
CA THR A 101 -13.65 1.00 9.01
C THR A 101 -13.71 -0.48 8.64
N GLU A 102 -13.91 -0.78 7.36
CA GLU A 102 -13.72 -2.13 6.84
C GLU A 102 -12.27 -2.58 7.09
N LEU A 103 -12.08 -3.85 7.39
CA LEU A 103 -10.76 -4.40 7.70
C LEU A 103 -9.85 -4.45 6.47
N LEU A 104 -10.41 -4.81 5.33
CA LEU A 104 -9.73 -4.83 4.04
C LEU A 104 -10.05 -3.56 3.24
N ASP A 105 -9.09 -3.12 2.46
CA ASP A 105 -9.26 -2.06 1.46
C ASP A 105 -8.76 -2.59 0.12
N ILE A 106 -9.65 -2.69 -0.87
CA ILE A 106 -9.39 -3.39 -2.14
C ILE A 106 -9.73 -2.46 -3.30
N VAL A 107 -8.90 -2.48 -4.33
CA VAL A 107 -9.16 -1.84 -5.63
C VAL A 107 -8.60 -2.71 -6.73
N ALA A 108 -9.37 -2.93 -7.78
CA ALA A 108 -8.94 -3.60 -8.99
C ALA A 108 -8.72 -2.60 -10.14
N THR A 109 -7.68 -2.85 -10.93
CA THR A 109 -7.38 -2.06 -12.13
C THR A 109 -7.01 -2.98 -13.29
N GLN A 110 -7.12 -2.46 -14.51
CA GLN A 110 -6.70 -3.14 -15.73
C GLN A 110 -5.76 -2.25 -16.55
N HIS A 111 -4.76 -2.85 -17.14
CA HIS A 111 -3.91 -2.21 -18.13
C HIS A 111 -4.60 -2.28 -19.50
N SER A 112 -4.93 -1.13 -20.08
CA SER A 112 -5.62 -1.06 -21.37
C SER A 112 -4.80 -1.63 -22.53
N GLU A 113 -3.46 -1.60 -22.45
CA GLU A 113 -2.58 -2.07 -23.50
C GLU A 113 -2.49 -3.60 -23.63
N ASN A 114 -2.53 -4.31 -22.51
CA ASN A 114 -2.26 -5.76 -22.48
C ASN A 114 -3.34 -6.59 -21.77
N GLY A 115 -4.34 -5.92 -21.17
CA GLY A 115 -5.43 -6.57 -20.45
C GLY A 115 -5.04 -7.16 -19.08
N MET A 116 -3.82 -6.96 -18.61
CA MET A 116 -3.39 -7.42 -17.30
C MET A 116 -4.26 -6.78 -16.21
N ILE A 117 -4.72 -7.59 -15.25
CA ILE A 117 -5.49 -7.11 -14.10
C ILE A 117 -4.59 -7.09 -12.88
N SER A 118 -4.63 -5.99 -12.16
CA SER A 118 -3.93 -5.80 -10.89
C SER A 118 -4.92 -5.50 -9.78
N VAL A 119 -4.76 -6.19 -8.65
CA VAL A 119 -5.61 -6.00 -7.49
C VAL A 119 -4.75 -5.54 -6.31
N SER A 120 -5.01 -4.33 -5.83
CA SER A 120 -4.43 -3.85 -4.58
C SER A 120 -5.28 -4.29 -3.41
N ILE A 121 -4.68 -4.99 -2.46
CA ILE A 121 -5.33 -5.50 -1.25
C ILE A 121 -4.56 -5.00 -0.04
N VAL A 122 -5.21 -4.21 0.80
CA VAL A 122 -4.63 -3.67 2.02
C VAL A 122 -5.33 -4.27 3.22
N ASN A 123 -4.62 -5.09 4.00
CA ASN A 123 -5.08 -5.57 5.29
C ASN A 123 -4.73 -4.54 6.37
N LYS A 124 -5.75 -4.00 7.03
CA LYS A 124 -5.61 -3.02 8.12
C LYS A 124 -5.55 -3.65 9.52
N ASP A 125 -5.68 -5.00 9.60
CA ASP A 125 -5.53 -5.72 10.86
C ASP A 125 -4.04 -5.90 11.19
N PRO A 126 -3.54 -5.35 12.28
CA PRO A 126 -2.13 -5.49 12.65
C PRO A 126 -1.77 -6.88 13.19
N GLU A 127 -2.77 -7.71 13.55
CA GLU A 127 -2.54 -8.95 14.28
C GLU A 127 -2.90 -10.20 13.48
N HIS A 128 -3.84 -10.10 12.51
CA HIS A 128 -4.37 -11.27 11.84
C HIS A 128 -4.30 -11.20 10.32
N ALA A 129 -3.85 -12.29 9.72
CA ALA A 129 -3.96 -12.48 8.28
C ALA A 129 -5.42 -12.72 7.89
N GLN A 130 -5.82 -12.19 6.73
CA GLN A 130 -7.14 -12.39 6.15
C GLN A 130 -7.05 -13.32 4.94
N THR A 131 -8.07 -14.15 4.77
CA THR A 131 -8.21 -15.00 3.59
C THR A 131 -9.36 -14.46 2.74
N LEU A 132 -9.10 -14.25 1.46
CA LEU A 132 -10.12 -13.86 0.50
C LEU A 132 -10.00 -14.67 -0.78
N SER A 133 -11.12 -14.81 -1.49
CA SER A 133 -11.16 -15.37 -2.82
C SER A 133 -11.46 -14.26 -3.82
N ILE A 134 -10.69 -14.21 -4.91
CA ILE A 134 -10.91 -13.25 -5.98
C ILE A 134 -11.65 -13.96 -7.08
N CYS A 135 -12.84 -13.47 -7.44
CA CYS A 135 -13.66 -13.99 -8.52
C CYS A 135 -13.79 -12.91 -9.61
N PHE A 136 -13.85 -13.33 -10.84
CA PHE A 136 -14.04 -12.45 -11.98
C PHE A 136 -15.31 -12.88 -12.70
N ASP A 137 -16.42 -12.22 -12.37
CA ASP A 137 -17.70 -12.51 -12.98
C ASP A 137 -17.80 -11.85 -14.36
N GLU A 138 -18.48 -12.53 -15.28
CA GLU A 138 -18.75 -12.07 -16.64
C GLU A 138 -17.52 -11.80 -17.53
N MET A 139 -16.32 -12.04 -17.04
CA MET A 139 -15.10 -11.90 -17.83
C MET A 139 -14.62 -13.26 -18.32
N ASN A 140 -14.52 -13.44 -19.64
CA ASN A 140 -13.85 -14.61 -20.23
C ASN A 140 -12.33 -14.49 -20.05
N LEU A 141 -11.86 -14.64 -18.82
CA LEU A 141 -10.45 -14.55 -18.51
C LEU A 141 -9.81 -15.93 -18.54
N SER A 142 -8.78 -16.06 -19.37
CA SER A 142 -7.85 -17.18 -19.31
C SER A 142 -6.63 -16.72 -18.50
N PHE A 143 -6.56 -17.07 -17.24
CA PHE A 143 -5.37 -16.80 -16.44
C PHE A 143 -4.28 -17.80 -16.82
N CYS A 144 -3.15 -17.27 -17.26
CA CYS A 144 -1.95 -18.09 -17.45
C CYS A 144 -1.08 -18.06 -16.20
N GLN A 145 -1.13 -16.98 -15.43
CA GLN A 145 -0.21 -16.78 -14.31
C GLN A 145 -0.71 -15.70 -13.36
N VAL A 146 -0.52 -15.92 -12.04
CA VAL A 146 -0.74 -14.92 -11.00
C VAL A 146 0.58 -14.59 -10.32
N GLN A 147 0.97 -13.32 -10.32
CA GLN A 147 2.14 -12.81 -9.64
C GLN A 147 1.70 -12.04 -8.40
N GLU A 148 2.29 -12.32 -7.26
CA GLU A 148 2.02 -11.59 -6.01
C GLU A 148 3.24 -10.76 -5.60
N HIS A 149 2.99 -9.48 -5.33
CA HIS A 149 3.95 -8.55 -4.72
C HIS A 149 3.40 -8.10 -3.38
N ARG A 150 4.18 -8.24 -2.32
CA ARG A 150 3.74 -7.96 -0.96
C ARG A 150 4.69 -7.01 -0.27
N ILE A 151 4.16 -5.98 0.39
CA ILE A 151 4.94 -5.19 1.34
C ILE A 151 4.81 -5.85 2.70
N THR A 152 5.93 -6.19 3.30
CA THR A 152 6.00 -6.88 4.60
C THR A 152 6.83 -6.09 5.59
N GLY A 153 6.49 -6.24 6.86
CA GLY A 153 7.23 -5.79 8.04
C GLY A 153 6.97 -6.75 9.19
N THR A 154 7.73 -6.68 10.26
CA THR A 154 7.56 -7.55 11.42
C THR A 154 6.37 -7.12 12.30
N ASP A 155 6.08 -5.82 12.33
CA ASP A 155 4.95 -5.23 13.05
C ASP A 155 4.57 -3.86 12.46
N VAL A 156 3.61 -3.17 13.08
CA VAL A 156 3.11 -1.86 12.64
C VAL A 156 4.14 -0.75 12.73
N ASP A 157 5.13 -0.88 13.62
CA ASP A 157 6.18 0.10 13.87
C ASP A 157 7.46 -0.20 13.08
N SER A 158 7.51 -1.29 12.30
CA SER A 158 8.63 -1.62 11.41
C SER A 158 8.97 -0.47 10.48
N TYR A 159 10.25 -0.14 10.34
CA TYR A 159 10.73 0.97 9.52
C TYR A 159 12.08 0.64 8.86
N ASN A 160 12.52 1.50 7.97
CA ASN A 160 13.82 1.40 7.33
C ASN A 160 14.75 2.54 7.72
N ASP A 161 16.03 2.22 7.97
CA ASP A 161 17.11 3.18 8.16
C ASP A 161 18.43 2.61 7.60
N ILE A 162 19.53 3.36 7.64
CA ILE A 162 20.86 2.86 7.28
C ILE A 162 21.18 1.62 8.13
N ASN A 163 21.46 0.52 7.45
CA ASN A 163 21.71 -0.79 8.07
C ASN A 163 20.52 -1.38 8.87
N HIS A 164 19.33 -0.87 8.66
CA HIS A 164 18.10 -1.33 9.30
C HIS A 164 16.97 -1.35 8.26
N ASN A 165 16.66 -2.52 7.72
CA ASN A 165 15.66 -2.69 6.67
C ASN A 165 14.66 -3.77 7.12
N GLU A 166 13.53 -3.34 7.64
CA GLU A 166 12.44 -4.22 8.08
C GLU A 166 11.23 -4.22 7.15
N VAL A 167 11.09 -3.16 6.34
CA VAL A 167 9.99 -3.04 5.38
C VAL A 167 10.53 -3.19 3.97
N MET A 168 10.03 -4.17 3.23
CA MET A 168 10.47 -4.46 1.88
C MET A 168 9.36 -5.00 1.00
N ILE A 169 9.57 -4.98 -0.30
CA ILE A 169 8.73 -5.69 -1.25
C ILE A 169 9.25 -7.12 -1.38
N GLU A 170 8.38 -8.07 -1.09
CA GLU A 170 8.58 -9.48 -1.38
C GLU A 170 7.80 -9.85 -2.64
N THR A 171 8.46 -10.46 -3.62
CA THR A 171 7.81 -11.00 -4.80
C THR A 171 7.75 -12.52 -4.66
N LEU A 172 6.54 -13.06 -4.57
CA LEU A 172 6.34 -14.49 -4.45
C LEU A 172 6.45 -15.16 -5.83
N PRO A 173 6.84 -16.46 -5.87
CA PRO A 173 6.83 -17.19 -7.12
C PRO A 173 5.44 -17.14 -7.77
N ALA A 174 5.44 -16.98 -9.09
CA ALA A 174 4.21 -17.01 -9.84
C ALA A 174 3.51 -18.37 -9.68
N LYS A 175 2.18 -18.32 -9.60
CA LYS A 175 1.31 -19.51 -9.50
C LYS A 175 0.56 -19.69 -10.82
N GLU A 176 0.46 -20.94 -11.27
CA GLU A 176 -0.37 -21.34 -12.41
C GLU A 176 -1.83 -21.60 -11.97
#